data_ee1b90f7882cd155c2fbc2c34c2fbfc3
#
_entry.id   ee1b90f7882cd155c2fbc2c34c2fbfc3
#
_cell.length_a   1.000
_cell.length_b   1.000
_cell.length_c   1.000
_cell.angle_alpha   90.00
_cell.angle_beta   90.00
_cell.angle_gamma   90.00
#
_symmetry.space_group_name_H-M   'P 1'
#
loop_
_entity.id
_entity.type
_entity.pdbx_description
1 polymer ?
#
loop_
_entity_poly.entity_id
_entity_poly.type
_entity_poly.pdbx_seq_one_letter_code
_entity_poly.pdbx_strand_id
1 'polypeptide(L)'
;MRFIHAADLHLGMIPDAQHPWGRERANALFHSAEKIVDLVLQENVDALFLMGQIFHLPPLQKDLEYLHKLFQKIPFCHVFLFCKKTEENYFLRSFSFSENVHVFTEEQSKFYLPEPEMEILAIQEKDFSFSAAESFSLEHGDAIPILLWNERRAEEFLSLEKAQNSENAIDAKESPLASLPFSYIALGGESKRSVFANGKAAFPGSPEPLSAENTGEHGVYLGSIHPITKRLESLSFFPISTLQYITLHLQLDPSVGQEALRQGLLKKIEERGKQNIYKIRFSGKRDPETKVDPSLFSKELRIVECLDETLPQYDFYALYKEHQQDILGFFIRSYLKKDLEDLSPMEKQSLFYGVSALLEGGKS
;
A
#
# COMPACT_ATOMS: atom_id res chain seq x y z
N MET A 1 -0.23 -0.54 -29.51
CA MET A 1 0.60 0.20 -28.54
C MET A 1 0.65 -0.56 -27.24
N ARG A 2 1.86 -0.79 -26.70
CA ARG A 2 2.06 -1.38 -25.36
C ARG A 2 2.55 -0.32 -24.40
N PHE A 3 2.15 -0.38 -23.15
CA PHE A 3 2.55 0.61 -22.15
C PHE A 3 2.76 0.01 -20.78
N ILE A 4 3.58 0.67 -19.98
CA ILE A 4 3.67 0.45 -18.53
C ILE A 4 3.11 1.69 -17.82
N HIS A 5 2.29 1.46 -16.80
CA HIS A 5 1.78 2.49 -15.90
C HIS A 5 2.29 2.25 -14.48
N ALA A 6 3.11 3.17 -13.98
CA ALA A 6 3.66 3.20 -12.64
C ALA A 6 3.30 4.53 -11.97
N ALA A 7 3.17 4.52 -10.64
CA ALA A 7 2.88 5.73 -9.88
C ALA A 7 3.59 5.72 -8.52
N ASP A 8 3.73 6.91 -7.94
CA ASP A 8 4.10 7.09 -6.53
C ASP A 8 5.40 6.35 -6.14
N LEU A 9 6.48 6.62 -6.89
CA LEU A 9 7.81 6.03 -6.65
C LEU A 9 8.43 6.45 -5.33
N HIS A 10 8.11 7.65 -4.83
CA HIS A 10 8.62 8.24 -3.59
C HIS A 10 10.14 8.11 -3.39
N LEU A 11 10.93 8.31 -4.46
CA LEU A 11 12.38 8.25 -4.40
C LEU A 11 12.92 9.20 -3.32
N GLY A 12 13.88 8.72 -2.55
CA GLY A 12 14.44 9.47 -1.43
C GLY A 12 13.67 9.35 -0.10
N MET A 13 12.51 8.69 -0.07
CA MET A 13 11.87 8.30 1.19
C MET A 13 12.69 7.23 1.91
N ILE A 14 12.61 7.21 3.23
CA ILE A 14 13.18 6.16 4.08
C ILE A 14 12.01 5.49 4.82
N PRO A 15 11.33 4.51 4.20
CA PRO A 15 10.32 3.74 4.90
C PRO A 15 10.92 3.06 6.13
N ASP A 16 10.18 3.03 7.24
CA ASP A 16 10.64 2.44 8.51
C ASP A 16 11.97 3.04 9.04
N ALA A 17 12.16 4.35 8.92
CA ALA A 17 13.41 5.04 9.26
C ALA A 17 13.92 4.76 10.70
N GLN A 18 13.00 4.42 11.63
CA GLN A 18 13.31 4.06 13.02
C GLN A 18 13.83 2.62 13.18
N HIS A 19 13.77 1.80 12.14
CA HIS A 19 14.18 0.40 12.17
C HIS A 19 15.53 0.15 11.48
N PRO A 20 16.25 -0.91 11.84
CA PRO A 20 17.56 -1.21 11.24
C PRO A 20 17.55 -1.40 9.72
N TRP A 21 16.41 -1.78 9.15
CA TRP A 21 16.23 -2.01 7.72
C TRP A 21 15.80 -0.77 6.93
N GLY A 22 15.60 0.39 7.56
CA GLY A 22 15.15 1.62 6.88
C GLY A 22 16.03 2.03 5.71
N ARG A 23 17.37 1.92 5.83
CA ARG A 23 18.30 2.21 4.72
C ARG A 23 18.12 1.24 3.53
N GLU A 24 17.92 -0.05 3.81
CA GLU A 24 17.63 -1.05 2.79
C GLU A 24 16.31 -0.72 2.06
N ARG A 25 15.30 -0.28 2.82
CA ARG A 25 14.02 0.15 2.28
C ARG A 25 14.14 1.36 1.36
N ALA A 26 14.97 2.35 1.75
CA ALA A 26 15.26 3.51 0.90
C ALA A 26 15.92 3.10 -0.42
N ASN A 27 16.86 2.16 -0.38
CA ASN A 27 17.51 1.65 -1.59
C ASN A 27 16.51 0.86 -2.48
N ALA A 28 15.58 0.12 -1.87
CA ALA A 28 14.57 -0.63 -2.62
C ALA A 28 13.71 0.26 -3.52
N LEU A 29 13.41 1.51 -3.11
CA LEU A 29 12.69 2.47 -3.94
C LEU A 29 13.46 2.81 -5.23
N PHE A 30 14.77 3.00 -5.16
CA PHE A 30 15.60 3.22 -6.35
C PHE A 30 15.69 1.95 -7.22
N HIS A 31 15.85 0.78 -6.62
CA HIS A 31 15.85 -0.48 -7.35
C HIS A 31 14.50 -0.78 -8.03
N SER A 32 13.38 -0.32 -7.47
CA SER A 32 12.09 -0.47 -8.14
C SER A 32 12.01 0.33 -9.44
N ALA A 33 12.59 1.54 -9.47
CA ALA A 33 12.70 2.32 -10.70
C ALA A 33 13.59 1.63 -11.75
N GLU A 34 14.68 0.99 -11.33
CA GLU A 34 15.53 0.19 -12.23
C GLU A 34 14.75 -1.01 -12.80
N LYS A 35 14.05 -1.77 -11.95
CA LYS A 35 13.22 -2.90 -12.39
C LYS A 35 12.10 -2.50 -13.35
N ILE A 36 11.51 -1.31 -13.18
CA ILE A 36 10.51 -0.79 -14.11
C ILE A 36 11.15 -0.55 -15.48
N VAL A 37 12.34 0.05 -15.53
CA VAL A 37 13.08 0.26 -16.80
C VAL A 37 13.50 -1.08 -17.43
N ASP A 38 13.95 -2.05 -16.61
CA ASP A 38 14.27 -3.39 -17.10
C ASP A 38 13.02 -4.10 -17.68
N LEU A 39 11.85 -3.90 -17.05
CA LEU A 39 10.58 -4.41 -17.59
C LEU A 39 10.21 -3.73 -18.91
N VAL A 40 10.46 -2.41 -19.06
CA VAL A 40 10.29 -1.70 -20.33
C VAL A 40 11.12 -2.34 -21.45
N LEU A 41 12.38 -2.68 -21.14
CA LEU A 41 13.29 -3.36 -22.09
C LEU A 41 12.79 -4.76 -22.42
N GLN A 42 12.40 -5.56 -21.43
CA GLN A 42 11.93 -6.94 -21.62
C GLN A 42 10.66 -7.01 -22.45
N GLU A 43 9.71 -6.13 -22.17
CA GLU A 43 8.39 -6.12 -22.80
C GLU A 43 8.32 -5.27 -24.06
N ASN A 44 9.39 -4.53 -24.38
CA ASN A 44 9.50 -3.62 -25.54
C ASN A 44 8.27 -2.73 -25.65
N VAL A 45 7.98 -1.95 -24.60
CA VAL A 45 6.80 -1.08 -24.56
C VAL A 45 7.05 0.26 -25.22
N ASP A 46 6.01 0.83 -25.82
CA ASP A 46 6.06 2.10 -26.54
C ASP A 46 6.02 3.31 -25.59
N ALA A 47 5.32 3.16 -24.44
CA ALA A 47 5.08 4.24 -23.50
C ALA A 47 5.24 3.80 -22.04
N LEU A 48 5.85 4.67 -21.21
CA LEU A 48 5.93 4.55 -19.77
C LEU A 48 5.24 5.76 -19.14
N PHE A 49 4.10 5.54 -18.46
CA PHE A 49 3.41 6.57 -17.69
C PHE A 49 3.91 6.52 -16.25
N LEU A 50 4.58 7.58 -15.80
CA LEU A 50 5.03 7.77 -14.42
C LEU A 50 4.21 8.89 -13.78
N MET A 51 3.32 8.48 -12.88
CA MET A 51 2.28 9.32 -12.28
C MET A 51 2.54 9.62 -10.81
N GLY A 52 1.81 10.57 -10.25
CA GLY A 52 1.79 10.82 -8.81
C GLY A 52 3.08 11.44 -8.28
N GLN A 53 3.55 10.97 -7.13
CA GLN A 53 4.74 11.48 -6.45
C GLN A 53 5.99 10.67 -6.81
N ILE A 54 6.87 11.24 -7.64
CA ILE A 54 8.12 10.56 -8.05
C ILE A 54 9.19 10.66 -6.96
N PHE A 55 9.35 11.85 -6.34
CA PHE A 55 10.28 12.08 -5.24
C PHE A 55 9.52 12.36 -3.95
N HIS A 56 10.04 11.87 -2.82
CA HIS A 56 9.44 12.13 -1.50
C HIS A 56 9.67 13.56 -1.01
N LEU A 57 10.84 14.11 -1.32
CA LEU A 57 11.26 15.48 -1.06
C LEU A 57 11.73 16.11 -2.37
N PRO A 58 11.84 17.45 -2.46
CA PRO A 58 12.40 18.11 -3.63
C PRO A 58 13.72 17.45 -4.06
N PRO A 59 13.86 17.02 -5.33
CA PRO A 59 15.01 16.25 -5.78
C PRO A 59 16.28 17.09 -5.82
N LEU A 60 17.40 16.47 -5.50
CA LEU A 60 18.72 17.04 -5.76
C LEU A 60 19.11 16.79 -7.22
N GLN A 61 20.08 17.55 -7.72
CA GLN A 61 20.62 17.40 -9.08
C GLN A 61 21.01 15.94 -9.39
N LYS A 62 21.65 15.25 -8.45
CA LYS A 62 22.04 13.83 -8.59
C LYS A 62 20.87 12.88 -8.76
N ASP A 63 19.71 13.20 -8.18
CA ASP A 63 18.51 12.36 -8.25
C ASP A 63 17.86 12.49 -9.64
N LEU A 64 17.87 13.70 -10.21
CA LEU A 64 17.44 13.96 -11.59
C LEU A 64 18.39 13.31 -12.60
N GLU A 65 19.71 13.41 -12.38
CA GLU A 65 20.72 12.73 -13.22
C GLU A 65 20.57 11.19 -13.16
N TYR A 66 20.20 10.65 -12.00
CA TYR A 66 19.92 9.23 -11.86
C TYR A 66 18.76 8.80 -12.75
N LEU A 67 17.59 9.48 -12.66
CA LEU A 67 16.44 9.19 -13.52
C LEU A 67 16.78 9.37 -15.00
N HIS A 68 17.48 10.44 -15.34
CA HIS A 68 17.92 10.69 -16.72
C HIS A 68 18.74 9.52 -17.29
N LYS A 69 19.71 9.01 -16.52
CA LYS A 69 20.52 7.84 -16.90
C LYS A 69 19.67 6.57 -17.07
N LEU A 70 18.63 6.39 -16.26
CA LEU A 70 17.69 5.27 -16.41
C LEU A 70 16.91 5.39 -17.72
N PHE A 71 16.37 6.57 -18.02
CA PHE A 71 15.57 6.77 -19.24
C PHE A 71 16.40 6.73 -20.52
N GLN A 72 17.68 7.06 -20.44
CA GLN A 72 18.63 6.89 -21.57
C GLN A 72 18.81 5.42 -21.98
N LYS A 73 18.51 4.44 -21.10
CA LYS A 73 18.56 3.02 -21.45
C LYS A 73 17.39 2.59 -22.36
N ILE A 74 16.32 3.38 -22.40
CA ILE A 74 15.09 3.08 -23.13
C ILE A 74 14.74 4.20 -24.14
N PRO A 75 15.63 4.58 -25.06
CA PRO A 75 15.42 5.72 -25.96
C PRO A 75 14.26 5.51 -26.95
N PHE A 76 13.83 4.27 -27.16
CA PHE A 76 12.70 3.90 -28.01
C PHE A 76 11.35 4.02 -27.31
N CYS A 77 11.32 4.12 -25.99
CA CYS A 77 10.12 4.23 -25.19
C CYS A 77 9.89 5.69 -24.79
N HIS A 78 8.69 6.21 -25.01
CA HIS A 78 8.32 7.54 -24.55
C HIS A 78 7.94 7.53 -23.08
N VAL A 79 8.65 8.30 -22.27
CA VAL A 79 8.44 8.41 -20.84
C VAL A 79 7.65 9.66 -20.53
N PHE A 80 6.48 9.52 -19.93
CA PHE A 80 5.59 10.61 -19.56
C PHE A 80 5.63 10.80 -18.04
N LEU A 81 6.27 11.91 -17.62
CA LEU A 81 6.34 12.29 -16.21
C LEU A 81 5.20 13.26 -15.89
N PHE A 82 4.24 12.80 -15.13
CA PHE A 82 3.15 13.65 -14.67
C PHE A 82 3.09 13.65 -13.14
N CYS A 83 3.81 14.60 -12.57
CA CYS A 83 3.99 14.72 -11.14
C CYS A 83 2.92 15.59 -10.51
N LYS A 84 2.66 15.38 -9.24
CA LYS A 84 1.80 16.23 -8.45
C LYS A 84 2.36 17.66 -8.42
N LYS A 85 1.46 18.67 -8.43
CA LYS A 85 1.82 20.09 -8.38
C LYS A 85 2.48 20.45 -7.05
N THR A 86 3.79 20.29 -6.97
CA THR A 86 4.63 20.56 -5.81
C THR A 86 5.92 21.23 -6.28
N GLU A 87 6.80 21.60 -5.34
CA GLU A 87 8.17 22.07 -5.62
C GLU A 87 8.95 21.10 -6.54
N GLU A 88 8.59 19.82 -6.52
CA GLU A 88 9.09 18.77 -7.40
C GLU A 88 8.97 19.13 -8.88
N ASN A 89 7.83 19.66 -9.32
CA ASN A 89 7.60 20.06 -10.71
C ASN A 89 8.56 21.15 -11.19
N TYR A 90 8.96 22.07 -10.30
CA TYR A 90 9.93 23.10 -10.64
C TYR A 90 11.30 22.49 -11.03
N PHE A 91 11.77 21.52 -10.25
CA PHE A 91 13.05 20.87 -10.51
C PHE A 91 13.01 20.01 -11.77
N LEU A 92 11.93 19.25 -11.98
CA LEU A 92 11.74 18.44 -13.18
C LEU A 92 11.66 19.30 -14.45
N ARG A 93 10.97 20.43 -14.38
CA ARG A 93 10.84 21.37 -15.51
C ARG A 93 12.17 22.04 -15.87
N SER A 94 13.02 22.31 -14.89
CA SER A 94 14.32 22.98 -15.09
C SER A 94 15.42 22.03 -15.55
N PHE A 95 15.19 20.70 -15.48
CA PHE A 95 16.16 19.70 -15.90
C PHE A 95 15.96 19.30 -17.37
N SER A 96 17.06 19.23 -18.11
CA SER A 96 17.01 18.79 -19.52
C SER A 96 17.14 17.27 -19.60
N PHE A 97 16.00 16.60 -19.74
CA PHE A 97 15.95 15.18 -20.05
C PHE A 97 16.24 14.90 -21.55
N SER A 98 16.41 13.62 -21.91
CA SER A 98 16.49 13.16 -23.29
C SER A 98 15.14 13.36 -24.02
N GLU A 99 15.16 13.39 -25.35
CA GLU A 99 14.01 13.70 -26.21
C GLU A 99 12.80 12.76 -26.01
N ASN A 100 13.05 11.53 -25.55
CA ASN A 100 11.99 10.56 -25.26
C ASN A 100 11.26 10.82 -23.93
N VAL A 101 11.64 11.83 -23.13
CA VAL A 101 11.04 12.14 -21.84
C VAL A 101 10.19 13.40 -21.91
N HIS A 102 8.91 13.28 -21.60
CA HIS A 102 7.92 14.34 -21.67
C HIS A 102 7.45 14.68 -20.26
N VAL A 103 7.71 15.91 -19.80
CA VAL A 103 7.35 16.37 -18.43
C VAL A 103 6.14 17.27 -18.49
N PHE A 104 5.07 16.87 -17.81
CA PHE A 104 3.85 17.67 -17.66
C PHE A 104 3.87 18.43 -16.33
N THR A 105 3.76 19.76 -16.41
CA THR A 105 3.84 20.63 -15.24
C THR A 105 2.67 21.61 -15.11
N GLU A 106 1.80 21.67 -16.11
CA GLU A 106 0.64 22.55 -16.16
C GLU A 106 -0.59 21.87 -15.55
N GLU A 107 -1.57 22.66 -15.15
CA GLU A 107 -2.81 22.15 -14.55
C GLU A 107 -3.63 21.32 -15.53
N GLN A 108 -3.62 21.73 -16.79
CA GLN A 108 -4.18 21.00 -17.91
C GLN A 108 -3.29 21.18 -19.13
N SER A 109 -2.92 20.08 -19.77
CA SER A 109 -2.13 20.12 -21.01
C SER A 109 -2.56 19.03 -21.96
N LYS A 110 -2.47 19.34 -23.26
CA LYS A 110 -2.61 18.38 -24.36
C LYS A 110 -1.26 18.13 -25.00
N PHE A 111 -1.01 16.90 -25.39
CA PHE A 111 0.22 16.51 -26.05
C PHE A 111 -0.09 15.47 -27.12
N TYR A 112 0.47 15.67 -28.31
CA TYR A 112 0.37 14.72 -29.42
C TYR A 112 1.74 14.11 -29.73
N LEU A 113 1.74 12.79 -29.87
CA LEU A 113 2.89 12.00 -30.27
C LEU A 113 2.57 11.31 -31.60
N PRO A 114 3.37 11.51 -32.65
CA PRO A 114 3.10 10.92 -33.96
C PRO A 114 3.42 9.42 -34.03
N GLU A 115 4.36 8.91 -33.23
CA GLU A 115 4.73 7.50 -33.14
C GLU A 115 5.00 7.05 -31.71
N PRO A 116 4.17 6.15 -31.11
CA PRO A 116 2.90 5.65 -31.64
C PRO A 116 1.85 6.77 -31.66
N GLU A 117 0.99 6.79 -32.66
CA GLU A 117 0.01 7.87 -32.83
C GLU A 117 -0.91 7.97 -31.61
N MET A 118 -0.62 8.93 -30.71
CA MET A 118 -1.25 9.04 -29.40
C MET A 118 -1.50 10.52 -29.04
N GLU A 119 -2.68 10.79 -28.49
CA GLU A 119 -3.03 12.11 -27.97
C GLU A 119 -3.35 12.01 -26.49
N ILE A 120 -2.62 12.79 -25.70
CA ILE A 120 -2.68 12.78 -24.25
C ILE A 120 -3.36 14.05 -23.74
N LEU A 121 -4.35 13.88 -22.87
CA LEU A 121 -4.84 14.93 -21.99
C LEU A 121 -4.28 14.66 -20.58
N ALA A 122 -3.57 15.63 -20.01
CA ALA A 122 -3.07 15.56 -18.64
C ALA A 122 -3.82 16.58 -17.77
N ILE A 123 -4.36 16.13 -16.61
CA ILE A 123 -5.18 16.97 -15.71
C ILE A 123 -4.74 16.79 -14.26
N GLN A 124 -4.51 17.90 -13.55
CA GLN A 124 -4.24 17.92 -12.10
C GLN A 124 -5.55 17.99 -11.29
N GLU A 125 -5.51 17.52 -10.06
CA GLU A 125 -6.64 17.33 -9.13
C GLU A 125 -7.60 18.52 -9.00
N LYS A 126 -7.09 19.76 -9.04
CA LYS A 126 -7.92 20.96 -8.70
C LYS A 126 -8.94 21.35 -9.75
N ASP A 127 -8.69 21.03 -11.01
CA ASP A 127 -9.43 21.57 -12.14
C ASP A 127 -10.18 20.47 -12.92
N PHE A 128 -10.18 19.24 -12.37
CA PHE A 128 -10.93 18.17 -12.99
C PHE A 128 -12.43 18.43 -12.86
N SER A 129 -13.05 18.78 -13.98
CA SER A 129 -14.46 18.55 -14.15
C SER A 129 -14.66 17.38 -15.08
N PHE A 130 -15.50 16.44 -14.72
CA PHE A 130 -15.92 15.35 -15.61
C PHE A 130 -16.34 15.91 -16.98
N SER A 131 -16.97 17.10 -16.99
CA SER A 131 -17.36 17.79 -18.22
C SER A 131 -16.17 18.13 -19.12
N ALA A 132 -15.00 18.46 -18.58
CA ALA A 132 -13.80 18.71 -19.39
C ALA A 132 -13.27 17.42 -20.05
N ALA A 133 -13.30 16.30 -19.33
CA ALA A 133 -12.92 15.01 -19.87
C ALA A 133 -13.98 14.44 -20.84
N GLU A 134 -15.27 14.62 -20.57
CA GLU A 134 -16.37 14.24 -21.46
C GLU A 134 -16.36 15.03 -22.77
N SER A 135 -15.99 16.30 -22.70
CA SER A 135 -15.90 17.19 -23.88
C SER A 135 -14.60 17.05 -24.66
N PHE A 136 -13.70 16.16 -24.22
CA PHE A 136 -12.46 15.90 -24.96
C PHE A 136 -12.76 15.36 -26.35
N SER A 137 -12.18 15.99 -27.36
CA SER A 137 -12.18 15.54 -28.72
C SER A 137 -10.75 15.44 -29.25
N LEU A 138 -10.47 14.39 -30.00
CA LEU A 138 -9.20 14.23 -30.69
C LEU A 138 -9.02 15.36 -31.70
N GLU A 139 -7.86 15.98 -31.69
CA GLU A 139 -7.42 16.90 -32.73
C GLU A 139 -6.82 16.12 -33.93
N HIS A 140 -6.27 14.94 -33.62
CA HIS A 140 -5.71 14.00 -34.63
C HIS A 140 -6.58 12.73 -34.64
N GLY A 141 -7.45 12.61 -35.64
CA GLY A 141 -8.58 11.66 -35.64
C GLY A 141 -8.23 10.18 -35.50
N ASP A 142 -6.99 9.78 -35.83
CA ASP A 142 -6.51 8.40 -35.72
C ASP A 142 -5.65 8.14 -34.45
N ALA A 143 -5.44 9.15 -33.61
CA ALA A 143 -4.63 9.01 -32.40
C ALA A 143 -5.33 8.16 -31.32
N ILE A 144 -4.52 7.50 -30.50
CA ILE A 144 -4.98 6.78 -29.30
C ILE A 144 -5.19 7.80 -28.17
N PRO A 145 -6.44 8.02 -27.68
CA PRO A 145 -6.70 8.98 -26.62
C PRO A 145 -6.32 8.41 -25.25
N ILE A 146 -5.46 9.10 -24.53
CA ILE A 146 -5.01 8.75 -23.18
C ILE A 146 -5.31 9.90 -22.22
N LEU A 147 -5.85 9.59 -21.04
CA LEU A 147 -5.98 10.54 -19.94
C LEU A 147 -4.93 10.23 -18.87
N LEU A 148 -4.11 11.22 -18.53
CA LEU A 148 -3.27 11.20 -17.34
C LEU A 148 -3.92 12.07 -16.28
N TRP A 149 -4.24 11.50 -15.13
CA TRP A 149 -4.97 12.20 -14.09
C TRP A 149 -4.41 11.89 -12.69
N ASN A 150 -3.90 12.92 -12.03
CA ASN A 150 -3.46 12.83 -10.64
C ASN A 150 -4.61 13.18 -9.70
N GLU A 151 -5.19 12.17 -9.06
CA GLU A 151 -6.33 12.31 -8.15
C GLU A 151 -6.09 11.55 -6.84
N ARG A 152 -6.46 12.16 -5.72
CA ARG A 152 -6.35 11.55 -4.38
C ARG A 152 -7.63 10.89 -3.89
N ARG A 153 -8.76 11.14 -4.55
CA ARG A 153 -10.08 10.72 -4.07
C ARG A 153 -10.53 9.38 -4.66
N ALA A 154 -9.60 8.39 -4.64
CA ALA A 154 -9.92 7.03 -5.09
C ALA A 154 -11.14 6.45 -4.37
N GLU A 155 -11.38 6.83 -3.11
CA GLU A 155 -12.55 6.38 -2.34
C GLU A 155 -13.89 6.82 -2.96
N GLU A 156 -13.95 7.98 -3.62
CA GLU A 156 -15.16 8.44 -4.32
C GLU A 156 -15.45 7.51 -5.50
N PHE A 157 -14.44 7.10 -6.27
CA PHE A 157 -14.61 6.13 -7.37
C PHE A 157 -14.97 4.75 -6.85
N LEU A 158 -14.30 4.30 -5.77
CA LEU A 158 -14.60 3.03 -5.10
C LEU A 158 -16.03 3.01 -4.54
N SER A 159 -16.53 4.14 -4.03
CA SER A 159 -17.89 4.23 -3.52
C SER A 159 -18.93 4.15 -4.65
N LEU A 160 -18.64 4.75 -5.79
CA LEU A 160 -19.51 4.66 -6.98
C LEU A 160 -19.55 3.24 -7.55
N GLU A 161 -18.42 2.54 -7.62
CA GLU A 161 -18.40 1.13 -8.09
C GLU A 161 -18.97 0.15 -7.08
N LYS A 162 -18.76 0.36 -5.77
CA LYS A 162 -19.38 -0.48 -4.72
C LYS A 162 -20.92 -0.35 -4.70
N ALA A 163 -21.43 0.84 -4.95
CA ALA A 163 -22.86 1.06 -5.08
C ALA A 163 -23.46 0.30 -6.28
N GLN A 164 -22.66 0.06 -7.32
CA GLN A 164 -23.07 -0.69 -8.52
C GLN A 164 -23.04 -2.21 -8.32
N ASN A 165 -22.12 -2.72 -7.48
CA ASN A 165 -21.96 -4.16 -7.22
C ASN A 165 -22.81 -4.67 -6.04
N SER A 166 -23.68 -3.85 -5.45
CA SER A 166 -24.63 -4.32 -4.44
C SER A 166 -25.72 -5.15 -5.11
N GLU A 167 -26.01 -6.35 -4.59
CA GLU A 167 -27.01 -7.31 -5.11
C GLU A 167 -28.45 -6.77 -5.29
N ASN A 168 -28.70 -5.53 -4.86
CA ASN A 168 -29.97 -4.83 -4.99
C ASN A 168 -29.98 -3.73 -6.07
N ALA A 169 -28.91 -3.56 -6.84
CA ALA A 169 -28.87 -2.56 -7.91
C ALA A 169 -29.50 -3.12 -9.19
N ILE A 170 -30.82 -2.92 -9.33
CA ILE A 170 -31.60 -3.26 -10.54
C ILE A 170 -31.16 -2.41 -11.76
N ASP A 171 -30.42 -1.31 -11.54
CA ASP A 171 -29.81 -0.46 -12.56
C ASP A 171 -28.34 -0.19 -12.19
N ALA A 172 -27.45 -1.12 -12.51
CA ALA A 172 -26.00 -0.87 -12.45
C ALA A 172 -25.65 0.19 -13.51
N LYS A 173 -25.60 1.46 -13.10
CA LYS A 173 -25.02 2.52 -13.94
C LYS A 173 -23.55 2.16 -14.18
N GLU A 174 -23.14 2.12 -15.44
CA GLU A 174 -21.74 1.97 -15.80
C GLU A 174 -20.90 3.01 -15.05
N SER A 175 -19.68 2.61 -14.62
CA SER A 175 -18.73 3.55 -13.98
C SER A 175 -18.64 4.83 -14.81
N PRO A 176 -18.73 6.02 -14.21
CA PRO A 176 -18.57 7.27 -14.94
C PRO A 176 -17.29 7.33 -15.78
N LEU A 177 -16.23 6.63 -15.33
CA LEU A 177 -14.98 6.52 -16.08
C LEU A 177 -15.12 5.70 -17.37
N ALA A 178 -16.10 4.79 -17.44
CA ALA A 178 -16.33 3.98 -18.64
C ALA A 178 -16.85 4.82 -19.82
N SER A 179 -17.62 5.87 -19.55
CA SER A 179 -18.21 6.74 -20.58
C SER A 179 -17.22 7.74 -21.18
N LEU A 180 -16.09 8.02 -20.50
CA LEU A 180 -15.11 8.98 -20.98
C LEU A 180 -14.47 8.53 -22.32
N PRO A 181 -14.15 9.46 -23.24
CA PRO A 181 -13.69 9.13 -24.60
C PRO A 181 -12.19 8.76 -24.67
N PHE A 182 -11.68 8.03 -23.67
CA PHE A 182 -10.29 7.60 -23.61
C PHE A 182 -10.15 6.09 -23.76
N SER A 183 -9.05 5.65 -24.37
CA SER A 183 -8.67 4.24 -24.47
C SER A 183 -8.16 3.71 -23.13
N TYR A 184 -7.44 4.55 -22.39
CA TYR A 184 -6.93 4.28 -21.06
C TYR A 184 -6.84 5.55 -20.22
N ILE A 185 -7.08 5.41 -18.92
CA ILE A 185 -7.01 6.47 -17.93
C ILE A 185 -5.96 6.08 -16.89
N ALA A 186 -4.80 6.70 -16.96
CA ALA A 186 -3.72 6.49 -16.01
C ALA A 186 -3.94 7.40 -14.80
N LEU A 187 -4.18 6.80 -13.63
CA LEU A 187 -4.45 7.49 -12.38
C LEU A 187 -3.22 7.44 -11.47
N GLY A 188 -2.85 8.57 -10.87
CA GLY A 188 -1.75 8.67 -9.92
C GLY A 188 -2.15 9.37 -8.62
N GLY A 189 -1.34 9.20 -7.56
CA GLY A 189 -1.52 9.85 -6.25
C GLY A 189 -2.19 8.99 -5.19
N GLU A 190 -2.38 7.69 -5.44
CA GLU A 190 -2.92 6.73 -4.47
C GLU A 190 -1.93 5.56 -4.29
N SER A 191 -1.58 5.26 -3.04
CA SER A 191 -0.59 4.21 -2.73
C SER A 191 -1.12 2.78 -2.88
N LYS A 192 -2.45 2.60 -2.91
CA LYS A 192 -3.09 1.30 -3.12
C LYS A 192 -3.50 1.11 -4.56
N ARG A 193 -3.24 -0.08 -5.10
CA ARG A 193 -3.71 -0.42 -6.43
C ARG A 193 -5.23 -0.58 -6.49
N SER A 194 -5.82 -0.07 -7.56
CA SER A 194 -7.26 -0.21 -7.84
C SER A 194 -7.50 -0.18 -9.34
N VAL A 195 -8.54 -0.88 -9.80
CA VAL A 195 -8.94 -0.95 -11.20
C VAL A 195 -10.41 -0.61 -11.32
N PHE A 196 -10.76 0.22 -12.30
CA PHE A 196 -12.11 0.71 -12.55
C PHE A 196 -12.49 0.50 -14.02
N ALA A 197 -13.79 0.56 -14.30
CA ALA A 197 -14.32 0.51 -15.65
C ALA A 197 -13.75 -0.66 -16.48
N ASN A 198 -13.73 -1.87 -15.90
CA ASN A 198 -13.20 -3.08 -16.54
C ASN A 198 -11.75 -2.95 -17.07
N GLY A 199 -10.91 -2.27 -16.33
CA GLY A 199 -9.48 -2.08 -16.68
C GLY A 199 -9.18 -0.78 -17.42
N LYS A 200 -10.19 -0.04 -17.88
CA LYS A 200 -9.99 1.21 -18.61
C LYS A 200 -9.31 2.29 -17.77
N ALA A 201 -9.49 2.28 -16.45
CA ALA A 201 -8.84 3.18 -15.52
C ALA A 201 -8.19 2.41 -14.38
N ALA A 202 -7.00 2.83 -13.94
CA ALA A 202 -6.31 2.16 -12.84
C ALA A 202 -5.41 3.10 -12.05
N PHE A 203 -5.32 2.86 -10.73
CA PHE A 203 -4.21 3.27 -9.87
C PHE A 203 -3.28 2.07 -9.71
N PRO A 204 -2.01 2.13 -10.12
CA PRO A 204 -1.07 1.04 -9.88
C PRO A 204 -0.65 0.92 -8.41
N GLY A 205 -0.79 2.00 -7.65
CA GLY A 205 -0.18 2.14 -6.34
C GLY A 205 1.32 2.41 -6.43
N SER A 206 1.98 2.49 -5.28
CA SER A 206 3.43 2.58 -5.23
C SER A 206 4.08 1.23 -5.59
N PRO A 207 5.19 1.21 -6.35
CA PRO A 207 5.87 -0.04 -6.73
C PRO A 207 6.55 -0.76 -5.56
N GLU A 208 6.82 -0.03 -4.48
CA GLU A 208 7.27 -0.56 -3.19
C GLU A 208 6.27 -0.16 -2.10
N PRO A 209 5.99 -1.01 -1.11
CA PRO A 209 5.14 -0.61 0.01
C PRO A 209 5.83 0.48 0.83
N LEU A 210 5.14 1.58 1.14
CA LEU A 210 5.73 2.75 1.79
C LEU A 210 5.58 2.73 3.31
N SER A 211 4.56 2.03 3.80
CA SER A 211 4.24 1.90 5.22
C SER A 211 3.53 0.58 5.51
N ALA A 212 3.37 0.29 6.78
CA ALA A 212 2.72 -0.94 7.26
C ALA A 212 1.21 -1.02 6.93
N GLU A 213 0.59 0.05 6.47
CA GLU A 213 -0.79 0.08 5.95
C GLU A 213 -0.86 -0.36 4.48
N ASN A 214 0.27 -0.33 3.76
CA ASN A 214 0.37 -0.75 2.36
C ASN A 214 0.64 -2.26 2.29
N THR A 215 -0.40 -3.05 2.51
CA THR A 215 -0.32 -4.52 2.47
C THR A 215 -0.57 -5.06 1.06
N GLY A 216 -0.08 -6.28 0.80
CA GLY A 216 -0.25 -6.96 -0.47
C GLY A 216 0.88 -6.72 -1.46
N GLU A 217 0.63 -7.06 -2.73
CA GLU A 217 1.62 -6.91 -3.79
C GLU A 217 1.72 -5.48 -4.29
N HIS A 218 2.93 -5.03 -4.54
CA HIS A 218 3.28 -3.72 -5.06
C HIS A 218 4.00 -3.82 -6.40
N GLY A 219 3.61 -2.98 -7.37
CA GLY A 219 4.14 -3.09 -8.72
C GLY A 219 3.54 -2.07 -9.68
N VAL A 220 3.41 -2.48 -10.95
CA VAL A 220 2.97 -1.64 -12.06
C VAL A 220 1.92 -2.37 -12.90
N TYR A 221 1.21 -1.64 -13.75
CA TYR A 221 0.40 -2.24 -14.80
C TYR A 221 1.14 -2.26 -16.13
N LEU A 222 1.08 -3.40 -16.81
CA LEU A 222 1.45 -3.57 -18.19
C LEU A 222 0.14 -3.69 -19.00
N GLY A 223 -0.04 -2.80 -19.97
CA GLY A 223 -1.24 -2.76 -20.81
C GLY A 223 -0.94 -2.79 -22.30
N SER A 224 -1.95 -3.18 -23.09
CA SER A 224 -1.94 -3.06 -24.53
C SER A 224 -3.21 -2.44 -25.06
N ILE A 225 -3.08 -1.57 -26.07
CA ILE A 225 -4.18 -0.92 -26.78
C ILE A 225 -4.07 -1.27 -28.27
N HIS A 226 -5.18 -1.74 -28.83
CA HIS A 226 -5.25 -2.09 -30.25
C HIS A 226 -5.07 -0.84 -31.11
N PRO A 227 -4.14 -0.82 -32.08
CA PRO A 227 -3.81 0.39 -32.82
C PRO A 227 -4.94 0.90 -33.73
N ILE A 228 -5.80 0.00 -34.23
CA ILE A 228 -6.91 0.37 -35.12
C ILE A 228 -8.19 0.67 -34.34
N THR A 229 -8.58 -0.23 -33.42
CA THR A 229 -9.85 -0.07 -32.68
C THR A 229 -9.75 0.89 -31.51
N LYS A 230 -8.53 1.27 -31.12
CA LYS A 230 -8.21 2.15 -29.97
C LYS A 230 -8.76 1.62 -28.64
N ARG A 231 -9.05 0.32 -28.55
CA ARG A 231 -9.57 -0.30 -27.34
C ARG A 231 -8.44 -0.94 -26.53
N LEU A 232 -8.56 -0.84 -25.21
CA LEU A 232 -7.70 -1.59 -24.31
C LEU A 232 -7.95 -3.09 -24.54
N GLU A 233 -6.89 -3.84 -24.86
CA GLU A 233 -6.93 -5.29 -25.07
C GLU A 233 -6.57 -6.07 -23.81
N SER A 234 -5.61 -5.56 -23.07
CA SER A 234 -5.15 -6.19 -21.83
C SER A 234 -4.63 -5.15 -20.84
N LEU A 235 -4.82 -5.47 -19.55
CA LEU A 235 -4.19 -4.77 -18.44
C LEU A 235 -3.81 -5.82 -17.40
N SER A 236 -2.53 -6.06 -17.19
CA SER A 236 -2.00 -7.05 -16.26
C SER A 236 -1.14 -6.38 -15.20
N PHE A 237 -1.31 -6.79 -13.95
CA PHE A 237 -0.46 -6.31 -12.86
C PHE A 237 0.85 -7.09 -12.84
N PHE A 238 1.96 -6.35 -12.72
CA PHE A 238 3.31 -6.89 -12.65
C PHE A 238 3.94 -6.53 -11.31
N PRO A 239 4.18 -7.51 -10.39
CA PRO A 239 4.83 -7.26 -9.11
C PRO A 239 6.27 -6.77 -9.32
N ILE A 240 6.62 -5.66 -8.69
CA ILE A 240 7.99 -5.09 -8.69
C ILE A 240 8.68 -5.34 -7.36
N SER A 241 7.96 -5.09 -6.23
CA SER A 241 8.49 -5.37 -4.91
C SER A 241 8.52 -6.87 -4.63
N THR A 242 9.61 -7.31 -4.03
CA THR A 242 9.75 -8.67 -3.47
C THR A 242 9.44 -8.71 -1.98
N LEU A 243 9.17 -7.55 -1.38
CA LEU A 243 8.88 -7.35 0.04
C LEU A 243 7.42 -6.97 0.21
N GLN A 244 6.80 -7.47 1.27
CA GLN A 244 5.43 -7.14 1.66
C GLN A 244 5.35 -6.85 3.16
N TYR A 245 4.40 -6.00 3.56
CA TYR A 245 3.94 -5.96 4.95
C TYR A 245 2.84 -7.00 5.14
N ILE A 246 3.04 -7.89 6.12
CA ILE A 246 2.16 -9.02 6.38
C ILE A 246 1.63 -8.93 7.80
N THR A 247 0.33 -8.98 7.98
CA THR A 247 -0.28 -9.11 9.30
C THR A 247 -0.45 -10.59 9.65
N LEU A 248 0.20 -11.03 10.73
CA LEU A 248 0.03 -12.37 11.30
C LEU A 248 -0.93 -12.30 12.49
N HIS A 249 -2.03 -13.02 12.39
CA HIS A 249 -2.94 -13.25 13.53
C HIS A 249 -2.61 -14.58 14.17
N LEU A 250 -2.29 -14.54 15.46
CA LEU A 250 -1.94 -15.70 16.29
C LEU A 250 -2.94 -15.83 17.43
N GLN A 251 -3.78 -16.83 17.37
CA GLN A 251 -4.66 -17.17 18.45
C GLN A 251 -3.91 -18.07 19.42
N LEU A 252 -3.79 -17.63 20.66
CA LEU A 252 -3.12 -18.39 21.73
C LEU A 252 -4.12 -19.24 22.49
N ASP A 253 -3.61 -20.37 22.98
CA ASP A 253 -4.25 -21.25 23.93
C ASP A 253 -3.35 -21.37 25.18
N PRO A 254 -3.90 -21.46 26.39
CA PRO A 254 -3.10 -21.52 27.63
C PRO A 254 -2.11 -22.66 27.71
N SER A 255 -2.30 -23.72 26.92
CA SER A 255 -1.34 -24.85 26.84
C SER A 255 -0.09 -24.50 26.04
N VAL A 256 -0.08 -23.34 25.32
CA VAL A 256 1.05 -22.90 24.52
C VAL A 256 2.06 -22.17 25.39
N GLY A 257 3.13 -22.85 25.74
CA GLY A 257 4.25 -22.26 26.48
C GLY A 257 5.12 -21.34 25.60
N GLN A 258 6.00 -20.56 26.24
CA GLN A 258 6.84 -19.52 25.62
C GLN A 258 7.65 -20.03 24.42
N GLU A 259 8.29 -21.20 24.52
CA GLU A 259 9.13 -21.74 23.46
C GLU A 259 8.29 -22.23 22.25
N ALA A 260 7.13 -22.85 22.51
CA ALA A 260 6.21 -23.27 21.45
C ALA A 260 5.66 -22.06 20.67
N LEU A 261 5.34 -20.95 21.36
CA LEU A 261 4.94 -19.70 20.76
C LEU A 261 6.04 -19.15 19.84
N ARG A 262 7.27 -19.10 20.36
CA ARG A 262 8.45 -18.64 19.60
C ARG A 262 8.67 -19.47 18.35
N GLN A 263 8.68 -20.80 18.46
CA GLN A 263 8.88 -21.71 17.32
C GLN A 263 7.74 -21.61 16.30
N GLY A 264 6.51 -21.50 16.78
CA GLY A 264 5.34 -21.32 15.90
C GLY A 264 5.40 -20.01 15.10
N LEU A 265 5.84 -18.92 15.72
CA LEU A 265 6.02 -17.63 15.05
C LEU A 265 7.15 -17.71 14.01
N LEU A 266 8.33 -18.25 14.39
CA LEU A 266 9.46 -18.38 13.48
C LEU A 266 9.10 -19.23 12.26
N LYS A 267 8.38 -20.33 12.44
CA LYS A 267 7.90 -21.18 11.35
C LYS A 267 6.98 -20.41 10.40
N LYS A 268 6.00 -19.67 10.92
CA LYS A 268 5.09 -18.86 10.10
C LYS A 268 5.83 -17.78 9.29
N ILE A 269 6.82 -17.14 9.91
CA ILE A 269 7.65 -16.12 9.24
C ILE A 269 8.53 -16.79 8.15
N GLU A 270 9.08 -17.97 8.42
CA GLU A 270 9.86 -18.70 7.43
C GLU A 270 9.02 -19.14 6.22
N GLU A 271 7.80 -19.63 6.45
CA GLU A 271 6.84 -19.99 5.40
C GLU A 271 6.41 -18.78 4.54
N ARG A 272 6.33 -17.59 5.14
CA ARG A 272 5.90 -16.36 4.45
C ARG A 272 7.05 -15.55 3.87
N GLY A 273 8.29 -15.84 4.27
CA GLY A 273 9.52 -15.21 3.80
C GLY A 273 10.11 -14.20 4.80
N LYS A 274 11.35 -14.46 5.21
CA LYS A 274 12.12 -13.64 6.20
C LYS A 274 12.39 -12.21 5.71
N GLN A 275 12.34 -11.96 4.40
CA GLN A 275 12.51 -10.63 3.79
C GLN A 275 11.33 -9.69 4.07
N ASN A 276 10.15 -10.25 4.36
CA ASN A 276 8.93 -9.48 4.62
C ASN A 276 8.97 -8.78 5.99
N ILE A 277 8.11 -7.79 6.14
CA ILE A 277 7.96 -7.02 7.38
C ILE A 277 6.61 -7.38 8.00
N TYR A 278 6.59 -7.62 9.30
CA TYR A 278 5.45 -8.22 9.97
C TYR A 278 4.80 -7.29 11.00
N LYS A 279 3.47 -7.25 10.96
CA LYS A 279 2.63 -6.85 12.09
C LYS A 279 2.11 -8.13 12.75
N ILE A 280 2.24 -8.25 14.04
CA ILE A 280 1.80 -9.44 14.78
C ILE A 280 0.68 -9.04 15.70
N ARG A 281 -0.44 -9.77 15.64
CA ARG A 281 -1.56 -9.66 16.56
C ARG A 281 -1.76 -10.97 17.27
N PHE A 282 -1.64 -10.94 18.59
CA PHE A 282 -1.94 -12.05 19.45
C PHE A 282 -3.34 -11.88 20.03
N SER A 283 -4.13 -12.94 20.03
CA SER A 283 -5.49 -12.97 20.59
C SER A 283 -5.75 -14.28 21.32
N GLY A 284 -6.88 -14.41 22.01
CA GLY A 284 -7.25 -15.61 22.73
C GLY A 284 -6.81 -15.60 24.19
N LYS A 285 -6.58 -16.79 24.79
CA LYS A 285 -6.15 -16.93 26.17
C LYS A 285 -4.73 -17.45 26.22
N ARG A 286 -3.94 -16.97 27.16
CA ARG A 286 -2.56 -17.42 27.38
C ARG A 286 -2.34 -17.87 28.83
N ASP A 287 -1.34 -18.69 29.03
CA ASP A 287 -0.77 -18.92 30.35
C ASP A 287 -0.26 -17.58 30.92
N PRO A 288 -0.53 -17.26 32.20
CA PRO A 288 -0.07 -16.03 32.85
C PRO A 288 1.45 -15.82 32.81
N GLU A 289 2.24 -16.90 32.73
CA GLU A 289 3.70 -16.84 32.67
C GLU A 289 4.22 -16.67 31.24
N THR A 290 3.39 -16.93 30.22
CA THR A 290 3.76 -16.72 28.81
C THR A 290 3.74 -15.23 28.49
N LYS A 291 4.90 -14.69 28.13
CA LYS A 291 5.06 -13.29 27.73
C LYS A 291 4.94 -13.14 26.23
N VAL A 292 4.19 -12.13 25.83
CA VAL A 292 4.04 -11.72 24.43
C VAL A 292 4.82 -10.41 24.23
N ASP A 293 6.14 -10.52 24.15
CA ASP A 293 7.04 -9.37 24.00
C ASP A 293 7.83 -9.52 22.69
N PRO A 294 7.79 -8.51 21.78
CA PRO A 294 8.57 -8.52 20.55
C PRO A 294 10.07 -8.71 20.76
N SER A 295 10.61 -8.26 21.90
CA SER A 295 12.04 -8.42 22.23
C SER A 295 12.47 -9.88 22.41
N LEU A 296 11.52 -10.78 22.68
CA LEU A 296 11.75 -12.23 22.79
C LEU A 296 11.86 -12.91 21.42
N PHE A 297 11.36 -12.23 20.39
CA PHE A 297 11.50 -12.69 19.05
C PHE A 297 12.80 -12.09 18.49
N SER A 298 13.65 -12.93 17.94
CA SER A 298 14.99 -12.58 17.42
C SER A 298 15.08 -11.17 16.83
N LYS A 299 16.15 -10.43 17.15
CA LYS A 299 16.47 -9.13 16.51
C LYS A 299 16.61 -9.21 14.99
N GLU A 300 16.67 -10.44 14.45
CA GLU A 300 16.75 -10.72 13.02
C GLU A 300 15.38 -10.65 12.31
N LEU A 301 14.27 -10.67 13.08
CA LEU A 301 12.94 -10.58 12.51
C LEU A 301 12.53 -9.12 12.28
N ARG A 302 11.95 -8.85 11.12
CA ARG A 302 11.45 -7.53 10.75
C ARG A 302 10.02 -7.36 11.27
N ILE A 303 9.87 -7.03 12.54
CA ILE A 303 8.58 -6.79 13.19
C ILE A 303 8.44 -5.29 13.46
N VAL A 304 7.45 -4.65 12.80
CA VAL A 304 7.17 -3.20 12.99
C VAL A 304 6.18 -2.96 14.11
N GLU A 305 5.30 -3.92 14.36
CA GLU A 305 4.24 -3.79 15.36
C GLU A 305 3.90 -5.15 15.98
N CYS A 306 3.68 -5.15 17.28
CA CYS A 306 3.22 -6.31 17.99
C CYS A 306 2.10 -5.88 18.96
N LEU A 307 0.91 -6.41 18.75
CA LEU A 307 -0.28 -6.14 19.57
C LEU A 307 -0.64 -7.39 20.37
N ASP A 308 -0.63 -7.26 21.70
CA ASP A 308 -1.11 -8.28 22.61
C ASP A 308 -2.57 -7.98 23.02
N GLU A 309 -3.49 -8.71 22.43
CA GLU A 309 -4.92 -8.69 22.75
C GLU A 309 -5.32 -9.97 23.52
N THR A 310 -4.33 -10.69 24.08
CA THR A 310 -4.59 -11.92 24.83
C THR A 310 -5.04 -11.64 26.25
N LEU A 311 -5.81 -12.56 26.82
CA LEU A 311 -6.19 -12.54 28.23
C LEU A 311 -5.44 -13.68 28.95
N PRO A 312 -4.70 -13.37 30.05
CA PRO A 312 -4.09 -14.42 30.86
C PRO A 312 -5.18 -15.27 31.51
N GLN A 313 -5.04 -16.60 31.45
CA GLN A 313 -6.01 -17.50 32.05
C GLN A 313 -5.63 -17.74 33.50
N TYR A 314 -6.22 -16.95 34.42
CA TYR A 314 -6.04 -17.14 35.86
C TYR A 314 -7.06 -18.14 36.40
N ASP A 315 -6.62 -19.01 37.34
CA ASP A 315 -7.50 -19.70 38.26
C ASP A 315 -7.79 -18.77 39.46
N PHE A 316 -8.86 -17.97 39.35
CA PHE A 316 -9.22 -16.97 40.33
C PHE A 316 -9.55 -17.60 41.69
N TYR A 317 -10.06 -18.84 41.74
CA TYR A 317 -10.34 -19.53 43.00
C TYR A 317 -9.05 -19.99 43.66
N ALA A 318 -8.08 -20.51 42.94
CA ALA A 318 -6.77 -20.86 43.46
C ALA A 318 -6.04 -19.63 43.96
N LEU A 319 -5.97 -18.57 43.16
CA LEU A 319 -5.37 -17.28 43.54
C LEU A 319 -6.02 -16.70 44.79
N TYR A 320 -7.35 -16.75 44.92
CA TYR A 320 -8.03 -16.28 46.12
C TYR A 320 -7.64 -17.10 47.38
N LYS A 321 -7.49 -18.43 47.26
CA LYS A 321 -7.07 -19.28 48.38
C LYS A 321 -5.65 -18.97 48.84
N GLU A 322 -4.75 -18.68 47.90
CA GLU A 322 -3.35 -18.35 48.21
C GLU A 322 -3.21 -16.95 48.86
N HIS A 323 -4.05 -16.00 48.42
CA HIS A 323 -3.94 -14.58 48.76
C HIS A 323 -5.06 -14.07 49.69
N GLN A 324 -5.62 -14.91 50.58
CA GLN A 324 -6.81 -14.56 51.41
C GLN A 324 -6.62 -13.33 52.30
N GLN A 325 -5.38 -12.98 52.66
CA GLN A 325 -5.07 -11.93 53.60
C GLN A 325 -4.38 -10.71 53.00
N ASP A 326 -4.28 -10.62 51.69
CA ASP A 326 -3.63 -9.51 50.99
C ASP A 326 -4.59 -8.79 50.02
N ILE A 327 -4.08 -7.73 49.37
CA ILE A 327 -4.85 -6.87 48.49
C ILE A 327 -5.39 -7.67 47.28
N LEU A 328 -4.62 -8.63 46.76
CA LEU A 328 -5.02 -9.46 45.63
C LEU A 328 -6.24 -10.32 45.98
N GLY A 329 -6.21 -10.99 47.14
CA GLY A 329 -7.34 -11.79 47.60
C GLY A 329 -8.57 -10.95 47.88
N PHE A 330 -8.43 -9.76 48.51
CA PHE A 330 -9.56 -8.85 48.73
C PHE A 330 -10.16 -8.37 47.39
N PHE A 331 -9.32 -8.07 46.41
CA PHE A 331 -9.77 -7.65 45.10
C PHE A 331 -10.55 -8.77 44.39
N ILE A 332 -9.98 -9.99 44.28
CA ILE A 332 -10.64 -11.15 43.68
C ILE A 332 -11.98 -11.45 44.36
N ARG A 333 -12.00 -11.45 45.69
CA ARG A 333 -13.22 -11.71 46.50
C ARG A 333 -14.36 -10.76 46.15
N SER A 334 -14.07 -9.52 45.76
CA SER A 334 -15.12 -8.54 45.39
C SER A 334 -15.92 -8.99 44.16
N TYR A 335 -15.29 -9.74 43.26
CA TYR A 335 -15.93 -10.29 42.05
C TYR A 335 -16.50 -11.70 42.25
N LEU A 336 -15.91 -12.53 43.11
CA LEU A 336 -16.40 -13.89 43.40
C LEU A 336 -17.74 -13.93 44.19
N LYS A 337 -18.36 -12.78 44.45
CA LYS A 337 -19.73 -12.67 44.97
C LYS A 337 -20.79 -13.08 43.93
N LYS A 338 -20.44 -13.10 42.67
CA LYS A 338 -21.21 -13.58 41.51
C LYS A 338 -20.46 -14.76 40.89
N ASP A 339 -21.15 -15.62 40.16
CA ASP A 339 -20.47 -16.57 39.31
C ASP A 339 -19.67 -15.82 38.22
N LEU A 340 -18.46 -16.30 37.94
CA LEU A 340 -17.60 -15.66 36.95
C LEU A 340 -18.24 -15.59 35.52
N GLU A 341 -19.16 -16.52 35.23
CA GLU A 341 -19.92 -16.54 34.01
C GLU A 341 -20.96 -15.41 33.91
N ASP A 342 -21.48 -14.99 35.04
CA ASP A 342 -22.50 -13.93 35.16
C ASP A 342 -21.92 -12.52 35.18
N LEU A 343 -20.58 -12.38 35.21
CA LEU A 343 -19.92 -11.09 35.12
C LEU A 343 -20.11 -10.49 33.72
N SER A 344 -20.47 -9.20 33.67
CA SER A 344 -20.49 -8.44 32.44
C SER A 344 -19.11 -8.41 31.74
N PRO A 345 -19.03 -8.17 30.42
CA PRO A 345 -17.75 -8.07 29.72
C PRO A 345 -16.77 -7.09 30.38
N MET A 346 -17.28 -5.95 30.87
CA MET A 346 -16.47 -4.93 31.57
C MET A 346 -15.96 -5.42 32.91
N GLU A 347 -16.79 -6.12 33.69
CA GLU A 347 -16.38 -6.71 34.97
C GLU A 347 -15.32 -7.79 34.77
N LYS A 348 -15.48 -8.66 33.76
CA LYS A 348 -14.47 -9.67 33.39
C LYS A 348 -13.14 -9.01 33.03
N GLN A 349 -13.16 -8.00 32.17
CA GLN A 349 -11.96 -7.28 31.78
C GLN A 349 -11.29 -6.57 32.96
N SER A 350 -12.06 -5.94 33.82
CA SER A 350 -11.56 -5.28 35.06
C SER A 350 -10.91 -6.28 36.01
N LEU A 351 -11.51 -7.46 36.18
CA LEU A 351 -10.95 -8.53 37.01
C LEU A 351 -9.60 -9.00 36.47
N PHE A 352 -9.50 -9.27 35.18
CA PHE A 352 -8.25 -9.70 34.53
C PHE A 352 -7.14 -8.66 34.67
N TYR A 353 -7.40 -7.41 34.29
CA TYR A 353 -6.39 -6.33 34.39
C TYR A 353 -5.98 -6.03 35.83
N GLY A 354 -6.94 -6.04 36.77
CA GLY A 354 -6.65 -5.79 38.18
C GLY A 354 -5.77 -6.89 38.80
N VAL A 355 -6.05 -8.16 38.49
CA VAL A 355 -5.22 -9.28 38.94
C VAL A 355 -3.82 -9.21 38.32
N SER A 356 -3.72 -8.95 37.00
CA SER A 356 -2.42 -8.78 36.32
C SER A 356 -1.59 -7.67 36.96
N ALA A 357 -2.17 -6.50 37.20
CA ALA A 357 -1.48 -5.35 37.80
C ALA A 357 -1.00 -5.64 39.24
N LEU A 358 -1.82 -6.33 40.05
CA LEU A 358 -1.45 -6.66 41.39
C LEU A 358 -0.36 -7.73 41.46
N LEU A 359 -0.36 -8.71 40.57
CA LEU A 359 0.69 -9.73 40.49
C LEU A 359 2.02 -9.15 39.96
N GLU A 360 1.99 -8.19 39.07
CA GLU A 360 3.17 -7.50 38.57
C GLU A 360 3.75 -6.52 39.61
N GLY A 361 2.89 -5.74 40.26
CA GLY A 361 3.29 -4.79 41.33
C GLY A 361 3.85 -5.45 42.57
N GLY A 362 3.52 -6.69 42.86
CA GLY A 362 4.10 -7.47 43.95
C GLY A 362 5.48 -8.07 43.69
N LYS A 363 6.00 -7.92 42.48
CA LYS A 363 7.35 -8.40 42.07
C LYS A 363 8.42 -7.29 42.09
N SER A 364 8.08 -6.07 42.52
CA SER A 364 9.00 -4.91 42.61
C SER A 364 9.65 -4.77 44.00
#